data_12f4503018e7361d1820b1d393d95566
#
_entry.id   12f4503018e7361d1820b1d393d95566
#
_cell.length_a   1.000
_cell.length_b   1.000
_cell.length_c   1.000
_cell.angle_alpha   90.00
_cell.angle_beta   90.00
_cell.angle_gamma   90.00
#
_symmetry.space_group_name_H-M   'P 1'
#
loop_
_entity.id
_entity.type
_entity.pdbx_description
1 polymer ?
#
loop_
_entity_poly.entity_id
_entity_poly.type
_entity_poly.pdbx_seq_one_letter_code
_entity_poly.pdbx_strand_id
1 'polypeptide(L)'
;MIFGVLALQGAFLEHRHVLAGLGVETREVRLPAQLAGLAGLILPGGESTTMGLLAREYGFVEALWDFAREGVLWGTCAGAILLSQTSAESEEERLGLLSSTLRRNAFGRQAESFQIPLSIPVLKTLSPPEASGPGSPEAEGGSGPSYESGPRPFPGVFIRAPSIEEVTSPSVKVLSRLEDGTIVAVQEGNILATVFHPELTGDDRLHRYFVSLASV
;
A
#
# COMPACT_ATOMS: atom_id res chain seq x y z
N MET A 1 -11.17 -12.41 11.48
CA MET A 1 -11.23 -11.00 11.03
C MET A 1 -11.32 -10.99 9.52
N ILE A 2 -12.19 -10.15 8.96
CA ILE A 2 -12.39 -10.01 7.51
C ILE A 2 -11.70 -8.73 7.05
N PHE A 3 -10.95 -8.80 5.95
CA PHE A 3 -10.33 -7.64 5.33
C PHE A 3 -10.96 -7.36 3.96
N GLY A 4 -11.22 -6.09 3.69
CA GLY A 4 -11.76 -5.65 2.41
C GLY A 4 -10.67 -5.23 1.44
N VAL A 5 -10.98 -5.34 0.15
CA VAL A 5 -10.25 -4.63 -0.91
C VAL A 5 -11.27 -3.86 -1.74
N LEU A 6 -11.07 -2.55 -1.87
CA LEU A 6 -11.95 -1.67 -2.66
C LEU A 6 -11.86 -2.09 -4.13
N ALA A 7 -12.97 -2.61 -4.68
CA ALA A 7 -13.03 -3.21 -6.00
C ALA A 7 -13.82 -2.35 -7.00
N LEU A 8 -13.60 -1.03 -6.98
CA LEU A 8 -14.17 -0.09 -7.95
C LEU A 8 -13.38 -0.15 -9.26
N GLN A 9 -12.05 -0.17 -9.19
CA GLN A 9 -11.13 -0.34 -10.31
C GLN A 9 -9.71 -0.65 -9.79
N GLY A 10 -8.76 -1.05 -10.66
CA GLY A 10 -7.36 -1.25 -10.34
C GLY A 10 -7.00 -2.65 -9.86
N ALA A 11 -5.87 -2.78 -9.16
CA ALA A 11 -5.21 -4.04 -8.79
C ALA A 11 -5.82 -4.71 -7.54
N PHE A 12 -7.16 -4.78 -7.44
CA PHE A 12 -7.84 -5.34 -6.26
C PHE A 12 -7.71 -6.87 -6.18
N LEU A 13 -7.62 -7.57 -7.32
CA LEU A 13 -7.48 -9.03 -7.34
C LEU A 13 -6.12 -9.48 -6.82
N GLU A 14 -5.07 -8.76 -7.16
CA GLU A 14 -3.69 -9.02 -6.74
C GLU A 14 -3.58 -8.91 -5.21
N HIS A 15 -4.11 -7.84 -4.61
CA HIS A 15 -4.16 -7.69 -3.16
C HIS A 15 -4.95 -8.82 -2.48
N ARG A 16 -6.11 -9.20 -3.04
CA ARG A 16 -6.89 -10.33 -2.53
C ARG A 16 -6.10 -11.63 -2.57
N HIS A 17 -5.36 -11.86 -3.64
CA HIS A 17 -4.53 -13.06 -3.81
C HIS A 17 -3.48 -13.17 -2.71
N VAL A 18 -2.77 -12.06 -2.42
CA VAL A 18 -1.78 -12.04 -1.35
C VAL A 18 -2.43 -12.29 0.02
N LEU A 19 -3.53 -11.60 0.35
CA LEU A 19 -4.26 -11.80 1.61
C LEU A 19 -4.78 -13.23 1.76
N ALA A 20 -5.31 -13.83 0.70
CA ALA A 20 -5.76 -15.22 0.70
C ALA A 20 -4.60 -16.20 0.96
N GLY A 21 -3.42 -15.93 0.38
CA GLY A 21 -2.18 -16.68 0.65
C GLY A 21 -1.74 -16.64 2.11
N LEU A 22 -2.11 -15.58 2.84
CA LEU A 22 -1.90 -15.44 4.29
C LEU A 22 -2.98 -16.14 5.14
N GLY A 23 -3.96 -16.81 4.52
CA GLY A 23 -5.09 -17.41 5.22
C GLY A 23 -6.10 -16.40 5.77
N VAL A 24 -6.08 -15.17 5.26
CA VAL A 24 -6.98 -14.09 5.70
C VAL A 24 -8.26 -14.12 4.90
N GLU A 25 -9.42 -14.10 5.58
CA GLU A 25 -10.72 -13.97 4.93
C GLU A 25 -10.83 -12.59 4.26
N THR A 26 -11.20 -12.55 2.97
CA THR A 26 -11.24 -11.31 2.17
C THR A 26 -12.59 -11.06 1.54
N ARG A 27 -12.93 -9.77 1.40
CA ARG A 27 -14.16 -9.30 0.71
C ARG A 27 -13.81 -8.26 -0.35
N GLU A 28 -14.35 -8.41 -1.57
CA GLU A 28 -14.40 -7.31 -2.53
C GLU A 28 -15.46 -6.30 -2.09
N VAL A 29 -15.05 -5.04 -1.96
CA VAL A 29 -15.93 -3.95 -1.54
C VAL A 29 -16.27 -3.10 -2.75
N ARG A 30 -17.55 -3.12 -3.16
CA ARG A 30 -18.10 -2.38 -4.30
C ARG A 30 -19.21 -1.42 -3.90
N LEU A 31 -19.71 -1.55 -2.66
CA LEU A 31 -20.75 -0.70 -2.08
C LEU A 31 -20.39 -0.35 -0.65
N PRO A 32 -20.69 0.86 -0.16
CA PRO A 32 -20.38 1.30 1.20
C PRO A 32 -20.87 0.37 2.31
N ALA A 33 -22.07 -0.22 2.14
CA ALA A 33 -22.63 -1.16 3.12
C ALA A 33 -21.75 -2.39 3.37
N GLN A 34 -20.84 -2.73 2.43
CA GLN A 34 -19.94 -3.87 2.55
C GLN A 34 -18.71 -3.58 3.45
N LEU A 35 -18.53 -2.33 3.90
CA LEU A 35 -17.51 -1.97 4.88
C LEU A 35 -17.84 -2.53 6.28
N ALA A 36 -19.11 -2.77 6.55
CA ALA A 36 -19.55 -3.28 7.84
C ALA A 36 -18.88 -4.61 8.21
N GLY A 37 -18.31 -4.66 9.41
CA GLY A 37 -17.64 -5.85 9.97
C GLY A 37 -16.24 -6.13 9.41
N LEU A 38 -15.67 -5.26 8.60
CA LEU A 38 -14.27 -5.35 8.19
C LEU A 38 -13.34 -4.84 9.29
N ALA A 39 -12.22 -5.52 9.48
CA ALA A 39 -11.13 -5.08 10.34
C ALA A 39 -10.20 -4.08 9.64
N GLY A 40 -10.07 -4.19 8.31
CA GLY A 40 -9.27 -3.28 7.50
C GLY A 40 -9.68 -3.29 6.04
N LEU A 41 -9.32 -2.24 5.30
CA LEU A 41 -9.61 -2.05 3.89
C LEU A 41 -8.37 -1.60 3.14
N ILE A 42 -8.06 -2.26 2.01
CA ILE A 42 -7.06 -1.80 1.06
C ILE A 42 -7.74 -1.00 -0.05
N LEU A 43 -7.23 0.20 -0.34
CA LEU A 43 -7.54 1.00 -1.52
C LEU A 43 -6.41 0.76 -2.53
N PRO A 44 -6.67 -0.01 -3.61
CA PRO A 44 -5.61 -0.50 -4.50
C PRO A 44 -5.03 0.59 -5.41
N GLY A 45 -3.92 0.28 -6.07
CA GLY A 45 -3.42 1.04 -7.19
C GLY A 45 -4.35 0.98 -8.40
N GLY A 46 -4.26 2.00 -9.26
CA GLY A 46 -5.07 2.13 -10.46
C GLY A 46 -5.00 3.55 -11.03
N GLU A 47 -6.10 4.05 -11.63
CA GLU A 47 -6.20 5.42 -12.10
C GLU A 47 -6.91 6.28 -11.04
N SER A 48 -6.18 7.25 -10.46
CA SER A 48 -6.65 8.00 -9.27
C SER A 48 -7.87 8.87 -9.52
N THR A 49 -7.96 9.51 -10.69
CA THR A 49 -9.13 10.35 -11.03
C THR A 49 -10.39 9.50 -11.13
N THR A 50 -10.32 8.38 -11.83
CA THR A 50 -11.45 7.43 -11.94
C THR A 50 -11.83 6.87 -10.57
N MET A 51 -10.85 6.51 -9.75
CA MET A 51 -11.13 6.00 -8.40
C MET A 51 -11.84 7.03 -7.54
N GLY A 52 -11.39 8.28 -7.55
CA GLY A 52 -12.03 9.38 -6.82
C GLY A 52 -13.45 9.67 -7.29
N LEU A 53 -13.67 9.72 -8.62
CA LEU A 53 -15.00 9.90 -9.19
C LEU A 53 -15.95 8.77 -8.79
N LEU A 54 -15.53 7.51 -8.90
CA LEU A 54 -16.33 6.36 -8.50
C LEU A 54 -16.58 6.33 -6.99
N ALA A 55 -15.58 6.68 -6.18
CA ALA A 55 -15.74 6.76 -4.72
C ALA A 55 -16.84 7.79 -4.35
N ARG A 56 -16.86 8.94 -4.98
CA ARG A 56 -17.90 9.96 -4.79
C ARG A 56 -19.24 9.48 -5.30
N GLU A 57 -19.32 8.98 -6.53
CA GLU A 57 -20.56 8.54 -7.18
C GLU A 57 -21.27 7.42 -6.38
N TYR A 58 -20.52 6.48 -5.84
CA TYR A 58 -21.07 5.38 -5.05
C TYR A 58 -21.18 5.67 -3.55
N GLY A 59 -20.93 6.90 -3.09
CA GLY A 59 -21.08 7.31 -1.69
C GLY A 59 -20.02 6.75 -0.74
N PHE A 60 -18.80 6.50 -1.22
CA PHE A 60 -17.73 6.00 -0.38
C PHE A 60 -17.04 7.09 0.44
N VAL A 61 -17.18 8.37 0.09
CA VAL A 61 -16.44 9.45 0.76
C VAL A 61 -16.74 9.45 2.27
N GLU A 62 -18.00 9.61 2.64
CA GLU A 62 -18.43 9.63 4.04
C GLU A 62 -18.23 8.26 4.71
N ALA A 63 -18.51 7.18 3.99
CA ALA A 63 -18.37 5.82 4.50
C ALA A 63 -16.91 5.47 4.84
N LEU A 64 -15.93 5.96 4.08
CA LEU A 64 -14.51 5.78 4.38
C LEU A 64 -14.04 6.66 5.54
N TRP A 65 -14.60 7.86 5.69
CA TRP A 65 -14.37 8.69 6.88
C TRP A 65 -14.85 8.00 8.15
N ASP A 66 -16.05 7.43 8.13
CA ASP A 66 -16.59 6.70 9.28
C ASP A 66 -15.80 5.42 9.54
N PHE A 67 -15.45 4.67 8.50
CA PHE A 67 -14.64 3.46 8.61
C PHE A 67 -13.26 3.72 9.19
N ALA A 68 -12.61 4.84 8.82
CA ALA A 68 -11.29 5.21 9.30
C ALA A 68 -11.19 5.45 10.82
N ARG A 69 -12.32 5.61 11.52
CA ARG A 69 -12.34 5.81 12.98
C ARG A 69 -11.95 4.55 13.75
N GLU A 70 -12.26 3.37 13.22
CA GLU A 70 -12.08 2.09 13.89
C GLU A 70 -11.33 1.07 13.04
N GLY A 71 -11.50 1.10 11.73
CA GLY A 71 -10.87 0.19 10.79
C GLY A 71 -9.49 0.67 10.33
N VAL A 72 -8.66 -0.27 9.90
CA VAL A 72 -7.36 0.03 9.31
C VAL A 72 -7.50 0.30 7.82
N LEU A 73 -6.92 1.40 7.32
CA LEU A 73 -6.87 1.73 5.89
C LEU A 73 -5.45 1.58 5.34
N TRP A 74 -5.35 1.04 4.14
CA TRP A 74 -4.10 1.04 3.39
C TRP A 74 -4.32 1.45 1.95
N GLY A 75 -3.75 2.59 1.56
CA GLY A 75 -3.72 3.05 0.17
C GLY A 75 -2.43 2.66 -0.52
N THR A 76 -2.51 2.04 -1.72
CA THR A 76 -1.35 1.78 -2.58
C THR A 76 -1.46 2.62 -3.85
N CYS A 77 -0.38 3.27 -4.28
CA CYS A 77 -0.30 4.10 -5.49
C CYS A 77 -1.49 5.08 -5.61
N ALA A 78 -2.49 4.82 -6.46
CA ALA A 78 -3.70 5.63 -6.61
C ALA A 78 -4.54 5.68 -5.33
N GLY A 79 -4.62 4.59 -4.58
CA GLY A 79 -5.28 4.54 -3.27
C GLY A 79 -4.62 5.44 -2.23
N ALA A 80 -3.29 5.59 -2.27
CA ALA A 80 -2.56 6.52 -1.42
C ALA A 80 -2.90 7.98 -1.77
N ILE A 81 -3.07 8.30 -3.07
CA ILE A 81 -3.52 9.61 -3.53
C ILE A 81 -4.92 9.91 -2.97
N LEU A 82 -5.85 8.95 -3.07
CA LEU A 82 -7.22 9.13 -2.56
C LEU A 82 -7.25 9.40 -1.05
N LEU A 83 -6.38 8.76 -0.25
CA LEU A 83 -6.30 9.00 1.20
C LEU A 83 -5.68 10.35 1.56
N SER A 84 -4.87 10.95 0.70
CA SER A 84 -4.09 12.15 1.01
C SER A 84 -4.94 13.43 1.09
N GLN A 85 -4.31 14.51 1.55
CA GLN A 85 -4.90 15.85 1.52
C GLN A 85 -4.92 16.40 0.10
N THR A 86 -5.91 17.25 -0.19
CA THR A 86 -5.99 17.99 -1.44
C THR A 86 -4.84 19.00 -1.52
N SER A 87 -4.12 19.00 -2.63
CA SER A 87 -3.16 20.06 -2.94
C SER A 87 -3.83 21.14 -3.78
N ALA A 88 -3.31 22.37 -3.73
CA ALA A 88 -3.84 23.49 -4.51
C ALA A 88 -3.77 23.28 -6.04
N GLU A 89 -2.97 22.32 -6.49
CA GLU A 89 -2.71 22.03 -7.89
C GLU A 89 -3.54 20.86 -8.46
N SER A 90 -4.42 20.25 -7.65
CA SER A 90 -5.17 19.06 -8.04
C SER A 90 -6.67 19.21 -7.77
N GLU A 91 -7.48 19.07 -8.82
CA GLU A 91 -8.94 18.98 -8.73
C GLU A 91 -9.44 17.55 -8.42
N GLU A 92 -8.53 16.60 -8.16
CA GLU A 92 -8.89 15.22 -7.88
C GLU A 92 -9.56 15.09 -6.51
N GLU A 93 -10.57 14.22 -6.44
CA GLU A 93 -11.19 13.82 -5.19
C GLU A 93 -10.16 13.19 -4.26
N ARG A 94 -10.04 13.74 -3.06
CA ARG A 94 -9.16 13.23 -2.00
C ARG A 94 -9.91 13.25 -0.68
N LEU A 95 -9.66 12.26 0.14
CA LEU A 95 -10.38 12.10 1.40
C LEU A 95 -9.79 12.96 2.52
N GLY A 96 -8.53 13.37 2.43
CA GLY A 96 -7.85 14.13 3.50
C GLY A 96 -7.70 13.35 4.81
N LEU A 97 -7.75 12.02 4.75
CA LEU A 97 -7.62 11.13 5.92
C LEU A 97 -6.17 10.97 6.37
N LEU A 98 -5.22 11.17 5.47
CA LEU A 98 -3.79 11.10 5.73
C LEU A 98 -3.18 12.51 5.65
N SER A 99 -2.50 12.94 6.70
CA SER A 99 -1.87 14.27 6.79
C SER A 99 -0.60 14.37 5.94
N SER A 100 -0.78 14.22 4.63
CA SER A 100 0.28 14.34 3.62
C SER A 100 -0.28 14.78 2.27
N THR A 101 0.55 15.44 1.46
CA THR A 101 0.24 15.77 0.07
C THR A 101 1.02 14.86 -0.87
N LEU A 102 0.36 14.42 -1.94
CA LEU A 102 0.94 13.54 -2.95
C LEU A 102 0.86 14.19 -4.33
N ARG A 103 1.95 14.07 -5.10
CA ARG A 103 2.02 14.47 -6.50
C ARG A 103 2.01 13.24 -7.41
N ARG A 104 1.18 13.27 -8.45
CA ARG A 104 1.10 12.22 -9.48
C ARG A 104 2.34 12.22 -10.38
N ASN A 105 2.64 11.04 -10.95
CA ASN A 105 3.68 10.87 -11.98
C ASN A 105 5.01 11.55 -11.62
N ALA A 106 5.44 11.41 -10.37
CA ALA A 106 6.56 12.17 -9.82
C ALA A 106 7.93 11.75 -10.38
N PHE A 107 8.05 10.55 -10.94
CA PHE A 107 9.31 9.98 -11.41
C PHE A 107 9.61 10.26 -12.91
N GLY A 108 8.82 11.15 -13.54
CA GLY A 108 9.06 11.60 -14.91
C GLY A 108 8.63 10.60 -16.00
N ARG A 109 8.61 11.09 -17.27
CA ARG A 109 8.15 10.29 -18.43
C ARG A 109 9.09 9.14 -18.81
N GLN A 110 10.34 9.14 -18.37
CA GLN A 110 11.34 8.10 -18.72
C GLN A 110 11.35 6.90 -17.77
N ALA A 111 10.79 7.04 -16.56
CA ALA A 111 10.70 5.95 -15.57
C ALA A 111 9.25 5.52 -15.37
N GLU A 112 8.64 4.95 -16.42
CA GLU A 112 7.24 4.47 -16.34
C GLU A 112 7.07 3.32 -15.36
N SER A 113 8.08 2.44 -15.23
CA SER A 113 8.12 1.41 -14.18
C SER A 113 9.56 1.04 -13.85
N PHE A 114 9.83 0.80 -12.57
CA PHE A 114 11.11 0.31 -12.06
C PHE A 114 10.92 -0.45 -10.76
N GLN A 115 11.92 -1.25 -10.40
CA GLN A 115 11.97 -1.95 -9.13
C GLN A 115 13.25 -1.57 -8.39
N ILE A 116 13.11 -1.30 -7.07
CA ILE A 116 14.24 -0.92 -6.22
C ILE A 116 14.09 -1.55 -4.83
N PRO A 117 15.20 -1.99 -4.20
CA PRO A 117 15.17 -2.48 -2.82
C PRO A 117 14.90 -1.32 -1.85
N LEU A 118 13.89 -1.47 -0.99
CA LEU A 118 13.48 -0.49 0.00
C LEU A 118 13.86 -0.94 1.41
N SER A 119 14.39 -0.03 2.21
CA SER A 119 14.52 -0.22 3.66
C SER A 119 13.21 0.20 4.32
N ILE A 120 12.49 -0.77 4.93
CA ILE A 120 11.25 -0.53 5.67
C ILE A 120 11.43 -1.11 7.07
N PRO A 121 11.91 -0.31 8.05
CA PRO A 121 12.32 -0.81 9.37
C PRO A 121 11.22 -1.57 10.14
N VAL A 122 9.94 -1.19 9.97
CA VAL A 122 8.81 -1.85 10.66
C VAL A 122 8.62 -3.32 10.24
N LEU A 123 9.18 -3.73 9.09
CA LEU A 123 9.10 -5.11 8.60
C LEU A 123 10.19 -6.02 9.16
N LYS A 124 11.14 -5.50 9.95
CA LYS A 124 12.28 -6.28 10.49
C LYS A 124 11.86 -7.47 11.35
N THR A 125 10.74 -7.33 12.06
CA THR A 125 10.22 -8.37 12.97
C THR A 125 9.35 -9.41 12.24
N LEU A 126 9.04 -9.17 10.97
CA LEU A 126 8.24 -10.07 10.16
C LEU A 126 9.19 -10.97 9.35
N SER A 127 9.17 -12.26 9.63
CA SER A 127 9.92 -13.25 8.84
C SER A 127 9.47 -13.17 7.36
N PRO A 128 10.39 -13.26 6.41
CA PRO A 128 10.02 -13.40 5.01
C PRO A 128 9.21 -14.69 4.82
N PRO A 129 8.36 -14.79 3.79
CA PRO A 129 7.67 -16.04 3.48
C PRO A 129 8.71 -17.15 3.32
N GLU A 130 8.46 -18.30 3.94
CA GLU A 130 9.22 -19.51 3.60
C GLU A 130 9.03 -19.75 2.09
N ALA A 131 10.12 -20.01 1.38
CA ALA A 131 10.08 -20.33 -0.04
C ALA A 131 9.35 -21.68 -0.24
N SER A 132 8.03 -21.67 -0.17
CA SER A 132 7.17 -22.83 -0.40
C SER A 132 6.76 -22.87 -1.86
N GLY A 133 7.67 -23.36 -2.70
CA GLY A 133 7.38 -23.74 -4.08
C GLY A 133 8.10 -25.03 -4.42
N PRO A 134 7.41 -26.09 -4.89
CA PRO A 134 8.09 -27.27 -5.44
C PRO A 134 8.72 -26.88 -6.78
N GLY A 135 10.05 -26.73 -6.82
CA GLY A 135 10.78 -26.59 -8.07
C GLY A 135 11.79 -25.44 -8.16
N SER A 136 12.49 -25.08 -7.07
CA SER A 136 13.73 -24.34 -7.24
C SER A 136 14.83 -25.33 -7.64
N PRO A 137 15.53 -25.15 -8.79
CA PRO A 137 16.71 -25.95 -9.08
C PRO A 137 17.75 -25.66 -7.99
N GLU A 138 18.26 -26.72 -7.37
CA GLU A 138 19.42 -26.66 -6.49
C GLU A 138 20.56 -25.95 -7.24
N ALA A 139 20.87 -24.73 -6.85
CA ALA A 139 22.03 -24.02 -7.36
C ALA A 139 23.27 -24.70 -6.76
N GLU A 140 23.89 -25.58 -7.54
CA GLU A 140 25.20 -26.11 -7.26
C GLU A 140 26.19 -24.96 -7.08
N GLY A 141 26.85 -24.91 -5.90
CA GLY A 141 28.18 -24.41 -5.65
C GLY A 141 28.57 -23.05 -6.24
N GLY A 142 27.95 -21.98 -5.83
CA GLY A 142 28.45 -20.62 -6.03
C GLY A 142 28.48 -19.88 -4.69
N SER A 143 29.67 -19.49 -4.21
CA SER A 143 29.87 -18.57 -3.09
C SER A 143 29.30 -17.20 -3.48
N GLY A 144 27.99 -17.04 -3.34
CA GLY A 144 27.33 -15.74 -3.45
C GLY A 144 27.79 -14.85 -2.30
N PRO A 145 27.79 -13.52 -2.46
CA PRO A 145 28.18 -12.59 -1.40
C PRO A 145 27.33 -12.89 -0.16
N SER A 146 28.02 -13.13 0.96
CA SER A 146 27.42 -13.23 2.27
C SER A 146 26.69 -11.94 2.57
N TYR A 147 25.36 -11.95 2.44
CA TYR A 147 24.53 -10.83 2.91
C TYR A 147 24.74 -10.73 4.41
N GLU A 148 25.44 -9.67 4.81
CA GLU A 148 25.58 -9.31 6.21
C GLU A 148 24.19 -9.34 6.87
N SER A 149 24.14 -9.68 8.14
CA SER A 149 22.97 -9.95 8.99
C SER A 149 22.04 -8.74 9.19
N GLY A 150 21.71 -8.04 8.10
CA GLY A 150 20.75 -6.94 8.03
C GLY A 150 19.34 -7.40 7.59
N PRO A 151 18.30 -6.65 7.92
CA PRO A 151 16.96 -6.98 7.48
C PRO A 151 16.86 -6.94 5.95
N ARG A 152 16.35 -8.02 5.36
CA ARG A 152 16.15 -8.13 3.90
C ARG A 152 15.36 -6.94 3.35
N PRO A 153 15.88 -6.20 2.36
CA PRO A 153 15.14 -5.11 1.72
C PRO A 153 13.81 -5.58 1.15
N PHE A 154 12.81 -4.69 1.10
CA PHE A 154 11.52 -4.97 0.47
C PHE A 154 11.61 -4.60 -1.02
N PRO A 155 11.15 -5.44 -1.96
CA PRO A 155 11.16 -5.11 -3.38
C PRO A 155 10.05 -4.09 -3.69
N GLY A 156 10.40 -2.82 -3.85
CA GLY A 156 9.45 -1.78 -4.25
C GLY A 156 9.23 -1.77 -5.76
N VAL A 157 8.03 -2.09 -6.23
CA VAL A 157 7.62 -2.02 -7.64
C VAL A 157 6.87 -0.71 -7.88
N PHE A 158 7.45 0.17 -8.69
CA PHE A 158 6.89 1.49 -9.02
C PHE A 158 6.39 1.48 -10.47
N ILE A 159 5.13 1.88 -10.69
CA ILE A 159 4.51 1.98 -12.01
C ILE A 159 3.80 3.33 -12.09
N ARG A 160 4.33 4.26 -12.88
CA ARG A 160 3.82 5.64 -12.97
C ARG A 160 3.51 6.24 -11.60
N ALA A 161 4.39 5.96 -10.64
CA ALA A 161 4.13 6.16 -9.23
C ALA A 161 4.02 7.65 -8.85
N PRO A 162 3.18 7.99 -7.87
CA PRO A 162 3.21 9.30 -7.22
C PRO A 162 4.41 9.40 -6.27
N SER A 163 4.69 10.60 -5.76
CA SER A 163 5.55 10.82 -4.60
C SER A 163 4.78 11.48 -3.47
N ILE A 164 5.19 11.23 -2.24
CA ILE A 164 4.74 12.00 -1.07
C ILE A 164 5.62 13.24 -1.01
N GLU A 165 5.03 14.42 -1.26
CA GLU A 165 5.76 15.69 -1.32
C GLU A 165 5.96 16.27 0.07
N GLU A 166 4.90 16.25 0.87
CA GLU A 166 4.91 16.87 2.18
C GLU A 166 4.17 16.00 3.20
N VAL A 167 4.71 15.95 4.41
CA VAL A 167 4.07 15.43 5.61
C VAL A 167 3.63 16.63 6.44
N THR A 168 2.31 16.84 6.58
CA THR A 168 1.73 18.04 7.15
C THR A 168 1.44 17.94 8.66
N SER A 169 1.67 16.77 9.27
CA SER A 169 1.48 16.53 10.70
C SER A 169 2.63 15.71 11.30
N PRO A 170 3.05 16.01 12.54
CA PRO A 170 4.04 15.21 13.26
C PRO A 170 3.54 13.81 13.66
N SER A 171 2.24 13.53 13.55
CA SER A 171 1.65 12.19 13.76
C SER A 171 2.01 11.20 12.64
N VAL A 172 2.36 11.70 11.46
CA VAL A 172 2.76 10.86 10.33
C VAL A 172 4.17 10.33 10.50
N LYS A 173 4.30 9.01 10.53
CA LYS A 173 5.59 8.31 10.57
C LYS A 173 6.03 7.99 9.14
N VAL A 174 7.21 8.43 8.76
CA VAL A 174 7.84 8.01 7.50
C VAL A 174 8.41 6.60 7.69
N LEU A 175 7.92 5.65 6.90
CA LEU A 175 8.32 4.25 6.96
C LEU A 175 9.46 3.92 6.00
N SER A 176 9.52 4.61 4.85
CA SER A 176 10.57 4.39 3.84
C SER A 176 10.81 5.63 2.99
N ARG A 177 12.08 5.78 2.58
CA ARG A 177 12.55 6.79 1.62
C ARG A 177 13.44 6.13 0.57
N LEU A 178 13.49 6.71 -0.61
CA LEU A 178 14.53 6.44 -1.61
C LEU A 178 15.86 7.08 -1.20
N GLU A 179 16.93 6.75 -1.90
CA GLU A 179 18.27 7.31 -1.64
C GLU A 179 18.34 8.84 -1.83
N ASP A 180 17.52 9.39 -2.73
CA ASP A 180 17.39 10.83 -2.95
C ASP A 180 16.54 11.56 -1.89
N GLY A 181 16.04 10.82 -0.88
CA GLY A 181 15.20 11.34 0.18
C GLY A 181 13.70 11.33 -0.10
N THR A 182 13.27 10.98 -1.31
CA THR A 182 11.84 10.89 -1.68
C THR A 182 11.09 9.94 -0.76
N ILE A 183 10.00 10.40 -0.14
CA ILE A 183 9.17 9.58 0.75
C ILE A 183 8.30 8.66 -0.10
N VAL A 184 8.31 7.35 0.22
CA VAL A 184 7.56 6.34 -0.54
C VAL A 184 6.62 5.49 0.29
N ALA A 185 6.72 5.56 1.62
CA ALA A 185 5.79 4.90 2.53
C ALA A 185 5.65 5.70 3.83
N VAL A 186 4.41 5.85 4.29
CA VAL A 186 4.07 6.54 5.55
C VAL A 186 2.95 5.82 6.29
N GLN A 187 2.85 6.10 7.59
CA GLN A 187 1.75 5.67 8.44
C GLN A 187 1.31 6.79 9.36
N GLU A 188 0.00 6.98 9.52
CA GLU A 188 -0.60 7.84 10.52
C GLU A 188 -1.69 7.08 11.28
N GLY A 189 -1.42 6.74 12.54
CA GLY A 189 -2.33 5.90 13.31
C GLY A 189 -2.61 4.56 12.62
N ASN A 190 -3.88 4.33 12.30
CA ASN A 190 -4.39 3.15 11.59
C ASN A 190 -4.41 3.31 10.04
N ILE A 191 -3.82 4.37 9.50
CA ILE A 191 -3.77 4.63 8.06
C ILE A 191 -2.36 4.40 7.55
N LEU A 192 -2.21 3.48 6.59
CA LEU A 192 -0.97 3.16 5.89
C LEU A 192 -1.06 3.66 4.44
N ALA A 193 0.02 4.22 3.91
CA ALA A 193 0.11 4.59 2.51
C ALA A 193 1.48 4.20 1.93
N THR A 194 1.47 3.58 0.75
CA THR A 194 2.64 3.25 -0.05
C THR A 194 2.43 3.76 -1.47
N VAL A 195 3.45 4.38 -2.08
CA VAL A 195 3.33 4.91 -3.45
C VAL A 195 3.74 3.89 -4.52
N PHE A 196 4.08 2.69 -4.12
CA PHE A 196 4.47 1.56 -4.96
C PHE A 196 3.44 0.41 -4.86
N HIS A 197 3.67 -0.67 -5.60
CA HIS A 197 2.77 -1.82 -5.74
C HIS A 197 3.32 -3.05 -5.01
N PRO A 198 3.05 -3.22 -3.71
CA PRO A 198 3.50 -4.39 -2.93
C PRO A 198 2.83 -5.69 -3.39
N GLU A 199 1.64 -5.60 -3.96
CA GLU A 199 0.86 -6.73 -4.47
C GLU A 199 1.47 -7.41 -5.70
N LEU A 200 2.39 -6.72 -6.39
CA LEU A 200 3.09 -7.25 -7.57
C LEU A 200 4.43 -7.91 -7.22
N THR A 201 4.73 -8.03 -5.93
CA THR A 201 5.94 -8.70 -5.46
C THR A 201 5.61 -10.08 -4.91
N GLY A 202 6.63 -10.94 -4.77
CA GLY A 202 6.48 -12.20 -4.04
C GLY A 202 6.67 -12.03 -2.52
N ASP A 203 6.69 -10.80 -2.00
CA ASP A 203 6.96 -10.46 -0.61
C ASP A 203 5.69 -9.97 0.09
N ASP A 204 5.15 -10.79 0.98
CA ASP A 204 3.90 -10.53 1.68
C ASP A 204 4.05 -9.73 2.98
N ARG A 205 5.27 -9.31 3.37
CA ARG A 205 5.53 -8.66 4.65
C ARG A 205 4.72 -7.39 4.88
N LEU A 206 4.46 -6.56 3.85
CA LEU A 206 3.61 -5.39 3.99
C LEU A 206 2.14 -5.74 4.23
N HIS A 207 1.63 -6.80 3.58
CA HIS A 207 0.27 -7.29 3.84
C HIS A 207 0.15 -7.87 5.26
N ARG A 208 1.14 -8.61 5.73
CA ARG A 208 1.22 -9.07 7.14
C ARG A 208 1.24 -7.90 8.11
N TYR A 209 2.03 -6.87 7.79
CA TYR A 209 2.08 -5.65 8.60
C TYR A 209 0.71 -4.98 8.66
N PHE A 210 0.05 -4.78 7.53
CA PHE A 210 -1.30 -4.24 7.46
C PHE A 210 -2.30 -5.05 8.30
N VAL A 211 -2.30 -6.38 8.16
CA VAL A 211 -3.16 -7.27 8.96
C VAL A 211 -2.87 -7.13 10.45
N SER A 212 -1.61 -6.99 10.85
CA SER A 212 -1.23 -6.84 12.25
C SER A 212 -1.74 -5.54 12.88
N LEU A 213 -1.91 -4.47 12.11
CA LEU A 213 -2.43 -3.19 12.60
C LEU A 213 -3.89 -3.29 13.09
N ALA A 214 -4.68 -4.22 12.56
CA ALA A 214 -6.07 -4.44 12.97
C ALA A 214 -6.20 -5.32 14.21
N SER A 215 -5.10 -5.86 14.73
CA SER A 215 -5.10 -6.80 15.85
C SER A 215 -4.76 -6.14 17.20
N VAL A 216 -4.64 -4.80 17.23
CA VAL A 216 -4.22 -4.01 18.41
C VAL A 216 -5.41 -3.35 19.09
#